data_b35a0dc3b0a8573f12bb11a267612b63
#
_entry.id   b35a0dc3b0a8573f12bb11a267612b63
#
_cell.length_a   1.000
_cell.length_b   1.000
_cell.length_c   1.000
_cell.angle_alpha   90.00
_cell.angle_beta   90.00
_cell.angle_gamma   90.00
#
_symmetry.space_group_name_H-M   'P 1'
#
loop_
_entity.id
_entity.type
_entity.pdbx_description
1 polymer ?
#
loop_
_entity_poly.entity_id
_entity_poly.type
_entity_poly.pdbx_seq_one_letter_code
_entity_poly.pdbx_strand_id
1 'polypeptide(L)'
;MRKLLTLALLAASSASLFAQCDALFISEYIEGWSNNKAIEIYNPTGSAIDMSDFRLERYSNGATAAQENQKVVLSGTIQPNDVLVYVLDKQDPDGVDFEAPVWDELAEKADIWLCPVYEENNAMYFNGNDAMVLRQISSNAVLDIFGVIGEDPGSAGWDEITQNHTLVRRPEVTS
;
A
#
# COMPACT_ATOMS: atom_id res chain seq x y z
N MET A 1 -55.11 41.61 24.01
CA MET A 1 -53.85 40.95 24.34
C MET A 1 -53.48 40.00 23.22
N ARG A 2 -52.55 40.41 22.32
CA ARG A 2 -52.05 39.57 21.19
C ARG A 2 -50.81 38.83 21.66
N LYS A 3 -50.88 37.48 21.67
CA LYS A 3 -49.72 36.63 21.92
C LYS A 3 -48.92 36.49 20.64
N LEU A 4 -47.71 37.03 20.59
CA LEU A 4 -46.72 36.73 19.57
C LEU A 4 -46.13 35.34 19.85
N LEU A 5 -46.28 34.43 18.86
CA LEU A 5 -45.61 33.13 18.85
C LEU A 5 -44.31 33.31 18.09
N THR A 6 -43.18 33.27 18.78
CA THR A 6 -41.85 33.31 18.17
C THR A 6 -41.48 31.88 17.72
N LEU A 7 -41.45 31.67 16.43
CA LEU A 7 -41.01 30.40 15.83
C LEU A 7 -39.49 30.44 15.72
N ALA A 8 -38.79 29.68 16.54
CA ALA A 8 -37.34 29.49 16.45
C ALA A 8 -37.04 28.44 15.37
N LEU A 9 -36.46 28.88 14.25
CA LEU A 9 -35.99 28.01 13.17
C LEU A 9 -34.64 27.41 13.61
N LEU A 10 -34.62 26.13 14.03
CA LEU A 10 -33.38 25.37 14.20
C LEU A 10 -32.81 25.04 12.82
N ALA A 11 -31.76 25.71 12.39
CA ALA A 11 -30.97 25.30 11.26
C ALA A 11 -30.12 24.09 11.63
N ALA A 12 -30.55 22.90 11.26
CA ALA A 12 -29.72 21.69 11.34
C ALA A 12 -28.66 21.78 10.22
N SER A 13 -27.44 22.15 10.58
CA SER A 13 -26.28 21.98 9.69
C SER A 13 -26.00 20.47 9.58
N SER A 14 -26.32 19.87 8.45
CA SER A 14 -25.84 18.54 8.10
C SER A 14 -24.32 18.63 7.88
N ALA A 15 -23.53 18.30 8.91
CA ALA A 15 -22.13 17.99 8.71
C ALA A 15 -22.08 16.69 7.90
N SER A 16 -21.63 16.79 6.65
CA SER A 16 -21.25 15.60 5.88
C SER A 16 -20.07 14.98 6.60
N LEU A 17 -20.31 13.89 7.30
CA LEU A 17 -19.24 13.00 7.78
C LEU A 17 -18.68 12.32 6.53
N PHE A 18 -17.67 12.91 5.92
CA PHE A 18 -16.79 12.14 5.07
C PHE A 18 -16.07 11.16 5.99
N ALA A 19 -16.21 9.87 5.74
CA ALA A 19 -15.34 8.88 6.37
C ALA A 19 -13.91 9.23 5.93
N GLN A 20 -13.15 9.82 6.83
CA GLN A 20 -11.75 10.13 6.59
C GLN A 20 -10.99 8.86 6.96
N CYS A 21 -10.14 8.37 6.07
CA CYS A 21 -9.19 7.32 6.43
C CYS A 21 -8.30 7.87 7.54
N ASP A 22 -8.34 7.22 8.70
CA ASP A 22 -7.56 7.66 9.86
C ASP A 22 -6.20 6.96 9.97
N ALA A 23 -5.89 6.06 9.02
CA ALA A 23 -4.68 5.25 9.01
C ALA A 23 -4.03 5.21 7.62
N LEU A 24 -2.73 4.90 7.59
CA LEU A 24 -1.98 4.62 6.36
C LEU A 24 -2.64 3.50 5.56
N PHE A 25 -2.59 3.60 4.24
CA PHE A 25 -3.05 2.53 3.34
C PHE A 25 -2.22 2.46 2.05
N ILE A 26 -2.30 1.34 1.37
CA ILE A 26 -1.71 1.13 0.05
C ILE A 26 -2.59 1.88 -0.97
N SER A 27 -2.05 2.94 -1.56
CA SER A 27 -2.74 3.76 -2.57
C SER A 27 -2.51 3.25 -3.98
N GLU A 28 -1.34 2.67 -4.25
CA GLU A 28 -1.00 2.10 -5.56
C GLU A 28 -0.22 0.80 -5.39
N TYR A 29 -0.57 -0.20 -6.22
CA TYR A 29 0.11 -1.47 -6.36
C TYR A 29 0.60 -1.60 -7.80
N ILE A 30 1.90 -1.75 -7.98
CA ILE A 30 2.54 -1.91 -9.28
C ILE A 30 3.18 -3.31 -9.34
N GLU A 31 2.60 -4.18 -10.13
CA GLU A 31 3.16 -5.46 -10.50
C GLU A 31 3.37 -5.44 -12.01
N GLY A 32 4.50 -4.86 -12.45
CA GLY A 32 4.89 -4.79 -13.84
C GLY A 32 5.77 -5.98 -14.25
N TRP A 33 6.13 -6.01 -15.52
CA TRP A 33 7.01 -7.03 -16.06
C TRP A 33 8.35 -7.11 -15.33
N SER A 34 8.83 -8.35 -15.07
CA SER A 34 10.12 -8.61 -14.41
C SER A 34 10.18 -7.98 -13.02
N ASN A 35 11.18 -7.15 -12.73
CA ASN A 35 11.45 -6.53 -11.43
C ASN A 35 10.71 -5.19 -11.23
N ASN A 36 9.82 -4.79 -12.14
CA ASN A 36 9.05 -3.56 -11.99
C ASN A 36 7.95 -3.72 -10.93
N LYS A 37 8.34 -3.72 -9.66
CA LYS A 37 7.46 -3.91 -8.51
C LYS A 37 7.54 -2.70 -7.59
N ALA A 38 6.39 -2.14 -7.26
CA ALA A 38 6.32 -1.05 -6.28
C ALA A 38 5.02 -1.07 -5.48
N ILE A 39 5.10 -0.49 -4.29
CA ILE A 39 3.95 -0.20 -3.42
C ILE A 39 4.02 1.27 -3.03
N GLU A 40 2.97 2.02 -3.33
CA GLU A 40 2.79 3.36 -2.80
C GLU A 40 1.93 3.32 -1.54
N ILE A 41 2.38 4.02 -0.49
CA ILE A 41 1.63 4.16 0.76
C ILE A 41 1.28 5.62 0.95
N TYR A 42 0.00 5.89 1.18
CA TYR A 42 -0.55 7.22 1.41
C TYR A 42 -0.81 7.46 2.90
N ASN A 43 -0.50 8.68 3.34
CA ASN A 43 -0.82 9.18 4.68
C ASN A 43 -2.00 10.16 4.62
N PRO A 44 -3.23 9.73 4.93
CA PRO A 44 -4.41 10.60 4.94
C PRO A 44 -4.50 11.48 6.19
N THR A 45 -3.60 11.30 7.15
CA THR A 45 -3.68 11.98 8.44
C THR A 45 -3.16 13.41 8.38
N GLY A 46 -3.48 14.20 9.40
CA GLY A 46 -2.96 15.57 9.55
C GLY A 46 -1.56 15.66 10.14
N SER A 47 -0.83 14.55 10.33
CA SER A 47 0.49 14.51 10.95
C SER A 47 1.48 13.69 10.12
N ALA A 48 2.74 14.07 10.15
CA ALA A 48 3.81 13.28 9.54
C ALA A 48 3.97 11.95 10.31
N ILE A 49 4.20 10.85 9.57
CA ILE A 49 4.33 9.49 10.12
C ILE A 49 5.71 8.93 9.78
N ASP A 50 6.47 8.54 10.81
CA ASP A 50 7.71 7.79 10.68
C ASP A 50 7.38 6.32 10.35
N MET A 51 7.90 5.84 9.23
CA MET A 51 7.59 4.52 8.72
C MET A 51 8.36 3.38 9.41
N SER A 52 9.27 3.66 10.32
CA SER A 52 10.05 2.63 11.03
C SER A 52 9.22 1.72 11.95
N ASP A 53 7.98 2.14 12.31
CA ASP A 53 7.01 1.30 13.04
C ASP A 53 6.09 0.49 12.12
N PHE A 54 6.37 0.46 10.81
CA PHE A 54 5.53 -0.22 9.84
C PHE A 54 6.34 -1.20 8.99
N ARG A 55 5.66 -2.22 8.46
CA ARG A 55 6.27 -3.19 7.56
C ARG A 55 5.31 -3.64 6.49
N LEU A 56 5.84 -4.04 5.35
CA LEU A 56 5.14 -4.81 4.33
C LEU A 56 5.38 -6.31 4.56
N GLU A 57 4.33 -7.10 4.37
CA GLU A 57 4.36 -8.55 4.45
C GLU A 57 3.78 -9.13 3.17
N ARG A 58 4.51 -10.08 2.54
CA ARG A 58 4.02 -10.85 1.39
C ARG A 58 3.50 -12.21 1.85
N TYR A 59 2.28 -12.52 1.50
CA TYR A 59 1.65 -13.84 1.71
C TYR A 59 1.61 -14.57 0.37
N SER A 60 2.64 -15.34 0.08
CA SER A 60 2.84 -15.92 -1.24
C SER A 60 1.92 -17.10 -1.52
N ASN A 61 1.33 -17.12 -2.74
CA ASN A 61 0.60 -18.25 -3.32
C ASN A 61 -0.43 -18.87 -2.35
N GLY A 62 -1.29 -18.05 -1.75
CA GLY A 62 -2.33 -18.50 -0.83
C GLY A 62 -1.85 -18.87 0.57
N ALA A 63 -0.65 -18.46 0.96
CA ALA A 63 -0.17 -18.66 2.32
C ALA A 63 -1.06 -17.94 3.35
N THR A 64 -1.25 -18.57 4.51
CA THR A 64 -1.98 -17.98 5.64
C THR A 64 -1.07 -17.24 6.63
N ALA A 65 0.24 -17.27 6.42
CA ALA A 65 1.25 -16.56 7.20
C ALA A 65 2.44 -16.19 6.32
N ALA A 66 2.94 -14.96 6.47
CA ALA A 66 4.18 -14.53 5.84
C ALA A 66 5.39 -15.10 6.60
N GLN A 67 6.39 -15.60 5.87
CA GLN A 67 7.67 -16.03 6.44
C GLN A 67 8.52 -14.81 6.84
N GLU A 68 9.59 -15.00 7.62
CA GLU A 68 10.42 -13.87 8.08
C GLU A 68 11.08 -13.12 6.92
N ASN A 69 11.57 -13.82 5.90
CA ASN A 69 12.14 -13.21 4.71
C ASN A 69 11.08 -12.63 3.72
N GLN A 70 9.81 -12.71 4.08
CA GLN A 70 8.67 -12.09 3.36
C GLN A 70 8.14 -10.85 4.09
N LYS A 71 8.89 -10.34 5.07
CA LYS A 71 8.55 -9.16 5.86
C LYS A 71 9.67 -8.15 5.76
N VAL A 72 9.38 -6.93 5.36
CA VAL A 72 10.35 -5.84 5.30
C VAL A 72 9.87 -4.65 6.12
N VAL A 73 10.70 -4.20 7.05
CA VAL A 73 10.47 -2.98 7.82
C VAL A 73 10.67 -1.79 6.91
N LEU A 74 9.74 -0.85 6.97
CA LEU A 74 9.78 0.35 6.16
C LEU A 74 10.68 1.43 6.78
N SER A 75 11.01 2.43 5.99
CA SER A 75 11.77 3.60 6.43
C SER A 75 11.23 4.86 5.76
N GLY A 76 11.73 6.03 6.17
CA GLY A 76 11.28 7.31 5.67
C GLY A 76 10.18 7.93 6.53
N THR A 77 9.70 9.08 6.09
CA THR A 77 8.61 9.82 6.75
C THR A 77 7.61 10.29 5.71
N ILE A 78 6.36 9.89 5.84
CA ILE A 78 5.28 10.37 4.98
C ILE A 78 4.67 11.63 5.59
N GLN A 79 4.71 12.75 4.86
CA GLN A 79 4.10 14.00 5.29
C GLN A 79 2.57 13.91 5.28
N PRO A 80 1.83 14.83 5.94
CA PRO A 80 0.38 14.86 5.88
C PRO A 80 -0.15 14.97 4.44
N ASN A 81 -1.08 14.08 4.06
CA ASN A 81 -1.67 14.01 2.73
C ASN A 81 -0.65 13.79 1.59
N ASP A 82 0.39 13.03 1.87
CA ASP A 82 1.49 12.73 0.96
C ASP A 82 1.70 11.21 0.87
N VAL A 83 2.60 10.78 0.01
CA VAL A 83 2.93 9.38 -0.26
C VAL A 83 4.42 9.10 -0.09
N LEU A 84 4.78 7.81 0.04
CA LEU A 84 6.10 7.27 -0.28
C LEU A 84 5.95 6.07 -1.20
N VAL A 85 6.79 6.03 -2.23
CA VAL A 85 6.87 4.94 -3.21
C VAL A 85 8.04 4.03 -2.88
N TYR A 86 7.72 2.80 -2.48
CA TYR A 86 8.68 1.74 -2.18
C TYR A 86 8.85 0.85 -3.40
N VAL A 87 10.06 0.75 -3.93
CA VAL A 87 10.38 0.01 -5.16
C VAL A 87 11.32 -1.15 -4.87
N LEU A 88 11.17 -2.27 -5.57
CA LEU A 88 12.10 -3.40 -5.53
C LEU A 88 13.49 -2.93 -5.98
N ASP A 89 14.50 -3.17 -5.15
CA ASP A 89 15.87 -2.71 -5.39
C ASP A 89 16.58 -3.57 -6.43
N LYS A 90 16.44 -3.18 -7.69
CA LYS A 90 17.16 -3.69 -8.85
C LYS A 90 17.62 -2.50 -9.69
N GLN A 91 18.76 -1.94 -9.33
CA GLN A 91 19.30 -0.70 -9.91
C GLN A 91 20.53 -0.92 -10.80
N ASP A 92 21.10 -2.15 -10.86
CA ASP A 92 22.26 -2.43 -11.70
C ASP A 92 21.89 -2.40 -13.17
N PRO A 93 22.36 -1.43 -13.96
CA PRO A 93 22.02 -1.32 -15.38
C PRO A 93 22.53 -2.49 -16.23
N ASP A 94 23.54 -3.22 -15.74
CA ASP A 94 24.11 -4.39 -16.39
C ASP A 94 23.46 -5.71 -15.91
N GLY A 95 22.49 -5.62 -15.00
CA GLY A 95 21.75 -6.76 -14.46
C GLY A 95 20.96 -7.49 -15.55
N VAL A 96 20.92 -8.83 -15.47
CA VAL A 96 20.19 -9.68 -16.43
C VAL A 96 19.28 -10.67 -15.72
N ASP A 97 18.26 -11.15 -16.40
CA ASP A 97 17.30 -12.12 -15.89
C ASP A 97 16.65 -11.66 -14.56
N PHE A 98 16.86 -12.38 -13.46
CA PHE A 98 16.32 -12.03 -12.14
C PHE A 98 16.96 -10.79 -11.50
N GLU A 99 18.09 -10.32 -12.06
CA GLU A 99 18.78 -9.10 -11.65
C GLU A 99 18.54 -7.94 -12.63
N ALA A 100 17.68 -8.14 -13.64
CA ALA A 100 17.36 -7.08 -14.61
C ALA A 100 16.86 -5.81 -13.89
N PRO A 101 17.36 -4.62 -14.29
CA PRO A 101 17.00 -3.39 -13.60
C PRO A 101 15.52 -3.05 -13.73
N VAL A 102 15.01 -2.33 -12.76
CA VAL A 102 13.74 -1.63 -12.85
C VAL A 102 13.79 -0.62 -13.98
N TRP A 103 12.71 -0.44 -14.72
CA TRP A 103 12.64 0.54 -15.81
C TRP A 103 12.78 1.97 -15.28
N ASP A 104 13.39 2.83 -16.10
CA ASP A 104 13.67 4.21 -15.75
C ASP A 104 12.42 4.98 -15.27
N GLU A 105 11.27 4.74 -15.92
CA GLU A 105 10.01 5.42 -15.58
C GLU A 105 9.51 5.11 -14.16
N LEU A 106 9.79 3.89 -13.66
CA LEU A 106 9.46 3.52 -12.29
C LEU A 106 10.58 3.94 -11.33
N ALA A 107 11.84 3.81 -11.75
CA ALA A 107 13.01 4.21 -10.98
C ALA A 107 12.98 5.71 -10.63
N GLU A 108 12.53 6.58 -11.56
CA GLU A 108 12.38 8.02 -11.34
C GLU A 108 11.32 8.38 -10.29
N LYS A 109 10.44 7.45 -9.94
CA LYS A 109 9.38 7.63 -8.94
C LYS A 109 9.73 7.03 -7.58
N ALA A 110 10.83 6.30 -7.49
CA ALA A 110 11.23 5.61 -6.28
C ALA A 110 11.68 6.60 -5.20
N ASP A 111 11.01 6.59 -4.05
CA ASP A 111 11.51 7.29 -2.86
C ASP A 111 12.46 6.38 -2.07
N ILE A 112 12.13 5.09 -1.98
CA ILE A 112 12.88 4.13 -1.17
C ILE A 112 12.98 2.80 -1.91
N TRP A 113 14.20 2.25 -1.95
CA TRP A 113 14.52 0.96 -2.53
C TRP A 113 14.53 -0.12 -1.46
N LEU A 114 13.89 -1.28 -1.73
CA LEU A 114 13.74 -2.38 -0.78
C LEU A 114 14.11 -3.73 -1.39
N CYS A 115 14.61 -4.64 -0.57
CA CYS A 115 14.81 -6.06 -0.89
C CYS A 115 15.77 -6.31 -2.07
N PRO A 116 17.03 -5.87 -2.02
CA PRO A 116 17.99 -6.04 -3.11
C PRO A 116 18.32 -7.53 -3.39
N VAL A 117 18.29 -8.39 -2.37
CA VAL A 117 18.70 -9.79 -2.45
C VAL A 117 17.52 -10.70 -2.07
N TYR A 118 17.05 -11.50 -3.04
CA TYR A 118 15.88 -12.37 -2.91
C TYR A 118 15.97 -13.35 -1.73
N GLU A 119 17.13 -13.97 -1.54
CA GLU A 119 17.35 -14.97 -0.50
C GLU A 119 17.31 -14.38 0.91
N GLU A 120 17.69 -13.10 1.06
CA GLU A 120 17.69 -12.40 2.33
C GLU A 120 16.32 -11.85 2.66
N ASN A 121 15.68 -11.18 1.69
CA ASN A 121 14.34 -10.65 1.83
C ASN A 121 13.62 -10.58 0.48
N ASN A 122 12.47 -11.25 0.40
CA ASN A 122 11.68 -11.30 -0.82
C ASN A 122 10.26 -10.72 -0.67
N ALA A 123 10.06 -9.81 0.28
CA ALA A 123 8.77 -9.16 0.49
C ALA A 123 8.31 -8.38 -0.75
N MET A 124 9.22 -7.77 -1.51
CA MET A 124 8.90 -7.00 -2.71
C MET A 124 8.88 -7.84 -4.02
N TYR A 125 9.06 -9.17 -3.94
CA TYR A 125 9.03 -10.05 -5.12
C TYR A 125 7.66 -10.68 -5.35
N PHE A 126 6.60 -9.90 -5.18
CA PHE A 126 5.24 -10.34 -5.48
C PHE A 126 4.99 -10.43 -7.01
N ASN A 127 4.06 -11.28 -7.44
CA ASN A 127 3.87 -11.64 -8.85
C ASN A 127 2.38 -11.69 -9.26
N GLY A 128 1.54 -10.91 -8.61
CA GLY A 128 0.13 -10.76 -8.98
C GLY A 128 -0.83 -11.67 -8.23
N ASN A 129 -0.37 -12.82 -7.69
CA ASN A 129 -1.19 -13.73 -6.89
C ASN A 129 -0.83 -13.78 -5.39
N ASP A 130 0.05 -12.88 -4.95
CA ASP A 130 0.47 -12.74 -3.56
C ASP A 130 -0.33 -11.66 -2.86
N ALA A 131 -0.86 -11.92 -1.67
CA ALA A 131 -1.46 -10.86 -0.87
C ALA A 131 -0.36 -10.01 -0.20
N MET A 132 -0.52 -8.68 -0.27
CA MET A 132 0.38 -7.71 0.37
C MET A 132 -0.32 -7.06 1.55
N VAL A 133 0.35 -7.02 2.68
CA VAL A 133 -0.20 -6.50 3.95
C VAL A 133 0.66 -5.37 4.46
N LEU A 134 0.05 -4.23 4.74
CA LEU A 134 0.65 -3.16 5.52
C LEU A 134 0.31 -3.36 7.00
N ARG A 135 1.33 -3.52 7.84
CA ARG A 135 1.16 -3.79 9.27
C ARG A 135 1.92 -2.81 10.14
N GLN A 136 1.31 -2.34 11.22
CA GLN A 136 2.00 -1.64 12.28
C GLN A 136 2.71 -2.64 13.21
N ILE A 137 3.99 -2.41 13.49
CA ILE A 137 4.83 -3.34 14.26
C ILE A 137 4.48 -3.29 15.76
N SER A 138 4.39 -2.10 16.33
CA SER A 138 4.18 -1.90 17.77
C SER A 138 2.85 -2.45 18.28
N SER A 139 1.77 -2.32 17.49
CA SER A 139 0.42 -2.81 17.82
C SER A 139 0.10 -4.17 17.22
N ASN A 140 0.90 -4.63 16.25
CA ASN A 140 0.64 -5.78 15.38
C ASN A 140 -0.68 -5.65 14.58
N ALA A 141 -1.23 -4.45 14.45
CA ALA A 141 -2.45 -4.20 13.69
C ALA A 141 -2.19 -4.31 12.19
N VAL A 142 -3.10 -4.94 11.47
CA VAL A 142 -3.20 -4.84 10.02
C VAL A 142 -3.87 -3.53 9.70
N LEU A 143 -3.22 -2.68 8.89
CA LEU A 143 -3.77 -1.40 8.46
C LEU A 143 -4.46 -1.52 7.11
N ASP A 144 -3.86 -2.28 6.19
CA ASP A 144 -4.42 -2.48 4.87
C ASP A 144 -3.97 -3.82 4.27
N ILE A 145 -4.76 -4.36 3.34
CA ILE A 145 -4.48 -5.60 2.63
C ILE A 145 -4.79 -5.39 1.14
N PHE A 146 -3.83 -5.74 0.29
CA PHE A 146 -4.05 -5.95 -1.13
C PHE A 146 -4.15 -7.46 -1.38
N GLY A 147 -5.20 -7.92 -2.06
CA GLY A 147 -5.48 -9.34 -2.26
C GLY A 147 -6.19 -10.00 -1.07
N VAL A 148 -6.14 -11.33 -0.99
CA VAL A 148 -6.82 -12.13 0.04
C VAL A 148 -5.84 -13.10 0.69
N ILE A 149 -5.61 -12.99 2.00
CA ILE A 149 -4.76 -13.91 2.76
C ILE A 149 -5.38 -15.31 2.74
N GLY A 150 -4.56 -16.32 2.40
CA GLY A 150 -5.00 -17.73 2.36
C GLY A 150 -5.68 -18.13 1.05
N GLU A 151 -5.75 -17.25 0.06
CA GLU A 151 -6.28 -17.52 -1.27
C GLU A 151 -5.18 -17.41 -2.34
N ASP A 152 -5.11 -18.40 -3.23
CA ASP A 152 -4.27 -18.35 -4.43
C ASP A 152 -5.19 -18.23 -5.65
N PRO A 153 -5.29 -17.02 -6.27
CA PRO A 153 -6.12 -16.81 -7.46
C PRO A 153 -5.53 -17.44 -8.73
N GLY A 154 -4.34 -18.03 -8.63
CA GLY A 154 -3.59 -18.54 -9.76
C GLY A 154 -2.74 -17.48 -10.47
N SER A 155 -2.05 -17.89 -11.53
CA SER A 155 -1.00 -17.06 -12.14
C SER A 155 -1.47 -15.75 -12.78
N ALA A 156 -2.76 -15.61 -13.10
CA ALA A 156 -3.31 -14.34 -13.63
C ALA A 156 -3.69 -13.34 -12.52
N GLY A 157 -3.67 -13.79 -11.26
CA GLY A 157 -4.06 -12.98 -10.11
C GLY A 157 -5.57 -12.79 -9.96
N TRP A 158 -5.98 -11.93 -9.01
CA TRP A 158 -7.39 -11.63 -8.76
C TRP A 158 -8.00 -10.89 -9.95
N ASP A 159 -9.19 -11.33 -10.35
CA ASP A 159 -9.93 -10.78 -11.49
C ASP A 159 -9.12 -10.69 -12.80
N GLU A 160 -8.03 -11.47 -12.90
CA GLU A 160 -7.09 -11.46 -14.04
C GLU A 160 -6.45 -10.08 -14.33
N ILE A 161 -6.38 -9.21 -13.33
CA ILE A 161 -5.85 -7.82 -13.49
C ILE A 161 -4.72 -7.47 -12.53
N THR A 162 -4.28 -8.38 -11.68
CA THR A 162 -3.23 -8.06 -10.69
C THR A 162 -1.84 -8.49 -11.14
N GLN A 163 -1.71 -9.27 -12.22
CA GLN A 163 -0.43 -9.61 -12.84
C GLN A 163 -0.12 -8.66 -14.01
N ASN A 164 1.08 -8.10 -14.05
CA ASN A 164 1.56 -7.16 -15.07
C ASN A 164 0.67 -5.92 -15.22
N HIS A 165 0.13 -5.42 -14.11
CA HIS A 165 -0.73 -4.24 -14.08
C HIS A 165 -0.33 -3.26 -12.97
N THR A 166 -0.75 -2.01 -13.16
CA THR A 166 -0.76 -0.99 -12.12
C THR A 166 -2.19 -0.78 -11.66
N LEU A 167 -2.43 -0.88 -10.36
CA LEU A 167 -3.74 -0.68 -9.74
C LEU A 167 -3.68 0.48 -8.78
N VAL A 168 -4.53 1.46 -9.01
CA VAL A 168 -4.67 2.66 -8.16
C VAL A 168 -5.96 2.54 -7.35
N ARG A 169 -5.89 2.74 -6.05
CA ARG A 169 -7.06 2.75 -5.18
C ARG A 169 -7.98 3.91 -5.56
N ARG A 170 -9.27 3.61 -5.71
CA ARG A 170 -10.26 4.64 -6.02
C ARG A 170 -10.43 5.59 -4.82
N PRO A 171 -10.63 6.89 -5.05
CA PRO A 171 -10.80 7.87 -3.96
C PRO A 171 -11.99 7.59 -3.03
N GLU A 172 -12.99 6.85 -3.51
CA GLU A 172 -14.19 6.51 -2.72
C GLU A 172 -13.97 5.31 -1.79
N VAL A 173 -12.87 4.56 -1.97
CA VAL A 173 -12.56 3.40 -1.13
C VAL A 173 -11.77 3.89 0.08
N THR A 174 -12.43 3.94 1.21
CA THR A 174 -11.81 4.21 2.52
C THR A 174 -11.41 2.89 3.18
N SER A 175 -10.29 2.89 3.89
CA SER A 175 -9.81 1.74 4.68
C SER A 175 -10.68 1.49 5.90
#